data_9a6d9ca09a998d0164afb246156eb4d9
#
_entry.id   9a6d9ca09a998d0164afb246156eb4d9
#
_cell.length_a   1.000
_cell.length_b   1.000
_cell.length_c   1.000
_cell.angle_alpha   90.00
_cell.angle_beta   90.00
_cell.angle_gamma   90.00
#
_symmetry.space_group_name_H-M   'P 1'
#
loop_
_entity.id
_entity.type
_entity.pdbx_description
1 polymer ?
#
loop_
_entity_poly.entity_id
_entity_poly.type
_entity_poly.pdbx_seq_one_letter_code
_entity_poly.pdbx_strand_id
1 'polypeptide(L)'
;RNADIDIPTLCYHSELSVYGACRLCTVEDERGKTFASCSEPPRDGMVIYTNTPRLMKYRKMILELLLAAHCRDCTTCIKSGECQLQALAHRMGVTTVRFENTKEQYPLDFSSPSIVRDPNKCILCGDCVRMCDNVQSVNAIDFAYRGTKALVTPAFNKKIAETDCVNCGQCRVVCPTGAISINTNIEVIWDFLADKNTKVIAQIAPAVRVAVGDQFGLPRGENVMGKLVNVLHRLGFDEVYDTSYGADLTVIEESEELLERLASGENLPLFTSCCPAWVKFCENRYPDLAKNLSTCRSPQQMFGAVIREYYKDPEKNGGKRIVSVSIMPCTAKKEEILRPESSTNGKQDIDYVLTTTELITMIRKSGIRFENLEIEASDMPFGIGSGAGVI
;
A
#
# COMPACT_ATOMS: atom_id res chain seq x y z
N ARG A 1 22.47 14.38 4.23
CA ARG A 1 21.29 15.12 4.70
C ARG A 1 21.67 16.10 5.80
N ASN A 2 22.49 15.68 6.79
CA ASN A 2 22.91 16.56 7.90
C ASN A 2 23.74 17.80 7.46
N ALA A 3 24.27 17.81 6.24
CA ALA A 3 25.02 18.91 5.64
C ALA A 3 24.20 19.70 4.59
N ASP A 4 22.88 19.53 4.55
CA ASP A 4 21.95 20.12 3.58
C ASP A 4 22.31 19.87 2.11
N ILE A 5 23.00 18.75 1.85
CA ILE A 5 23.36 18.31 0.50
C ILE A 5 22.47 17.16 0.07
N ASP A 6 21.70 17.39 -0.98
CA ASP A 6 20.84 16.36 -1.59
C ASP A 6 21.56 15.65 -2.74
N ILE A 7 22.00 14.43 -2.50
CA ILE A 7 22.60 13.56 -3.51
C ILE A 7 21.47 12.70 -4.11
N PRO A 8 21.22 12.77 -5.43
CA PRO A 8 20.11 12.06 -6.06
C PRO A 8 20.32 10.54 -6.02
N THR A 9 19.24 9.82 -5.79
CA THR A 9 19.22 8.35 -5.76
C THR A 9 17.86 7.80 -6.17
N LEU A 10 17.81 6.53 -6.65
CA LEU A 10 16.58 5.78 -6.96
C LEU A 10 16.58 4.37 -6.37
N CYS A 11 17.67 3.91 -5.79
CA CYS A 11 17.82 2.56 -5.25
C CYS A 11 18.31 2.55 -3.80
N TYR A 12 18.22 3.69 -3.11
CA TYR A 12 18.58 3.81 -1.69
C TYR A 12 17.33 4.15 -0.87
N HIS A 13 17.11 3.36 0.15
CA HIS A 13 16.08 3.56 1.15
C HIS A 13 16.69 3.33 2.54
N SER A 14 16.33 4.16 3.53
CA SER A 14 16.92 4.08 4.89
C SER A 14 16.72 2.72 5.56
N GLU A 15 15.57 2.09 5.29
CA GLU A 15 15.16 0.81 5.89
C GLU A 15 15.63 -0.42 5.12
N LEU A 16 16.34 -0.24 4.01
CA LEU A 16 16.79 -1.33 3.16
C LEU A 16 18.32 -1.43 3.12
N SER A 17 18.82 -2.63 2.94
CA SER A 17 20.25 -2.87 2.70
C SER A 17 20.74 -2.09 1.47
N VAL A 18 22.01 -1.70 1.47
CA VAL A 18 22.62 -0.97 0.35
C VAL A 18 22.77 -1.87 -0.86
N TYR A 19 22.37 -1.37 -2.05
CA TYR A 19 22.46 -2.15 -3.29
C TYR A 19 23.34 -1.50 -4.38
N GLY A 20 23.32 -0.18 -4.51
CA GLY A 20 24.18 0.57 -5.42
C GLY A 20 23.84 0.43 -6.91
N ALA A 21 22.64 0.02 -7.28
CA ALA A 21 22.25 -0.29 -8.67
C ALA A 21 22.12 0.94 -9.56
N CYS A 22 21.46 2.00 -9.11
CA CYS A 22 21.09 3.14 -9.96
C CYS A 22 22.27 4.04 -10.33
N ARG A 23 23.33 4.07 -9.55
CA ARG A 23 24.56 4.89 -9.73
C ARG A 23 24.34 6.40 -9.77
N LEU A 24 23.15 6.92 -9.51
CA LEU A 24 22.86 8.35 -9.48
C LEU A 24 23.57 9.08 -8.34
N CYS A 25 23.84 8.38 -7.24
CA CYS A 25 24.56 8.91 -6.09
C CYS A 25 26.08 9.00 -6.30
N THR A 26 26.56 8.87 -7.54
CA THR A 26 27.99 9.01 -7.87
C THR A 26 28.53 10.37 -7.44
N VAL A 27 29.65 10.36 -6.73
CA VAL A 27 30.44 11.49 -6.26
C VAL A 27 31.89 11.36 -6.74
N GLU A 28 32.70 12.38 -6.55
CA GLU A 28 34.08 12.43 -6.99
C GLU A 28 34.99 12.84 -5.82
N ASP A 29 36.15 12.18 -5.67
CA ASP A 29 37.17 12.57 -4.70
C ASP A 29 38.16 13.62 -5.26
N GLU A 30 39.09 14.07 -4.45
CA GLU A 30 40.15 15.05 -4.83
C GLU A 30 40.97 14.61 -6.03
N ARG A 31 41.10 13.30 -6.27
CA ARG A 31 41.88 12.72 -7.35
C ARG A 31 41.08 12.48 -8.61
N GLY A 32 39.81 12.90 -8.63
CA GLY A 32 38.90 12.68 -9.74
C GLY A 32 38.37 11.25 -9.87
N LYS A 33 38.55 10.39 -8.85
CA LYS A 33 37.96 9.06 -8.82
C LYS A 33 36.47 9.16 -8.47
N THR A 34 35.63 8.52 -9.26
CA THR A 34 34.18 8.50 -9.05
C THR A 34 33.74 7.20 -8.39
N PHE A 35 32.81 7.30 -7.44
CA PHE A 35 32.21 6.16 -6.74
C PHE A 35 30.78 6.45 -6.28
N ALA A 36 30.04 5.39 -5.93
CA ALA A 36 28.66 5.54 -5.43
C ALA A 36 28.67 5.83 -3.93
N SER A 37 28.22 7.02 -3.52
CA SER A 37 28.22 7.44 -2.11
C SER A 37 27.35 6.59 -1.19
N CYS A 38 26.35 5.89 -1.73
CA CYS A 38 25.48 5.02 -0.92
C CYS A 38 26.19 3.72 -0.45
N SER A 39 27.27 3.31 -1.09
CA SER A 39 27.97 2.04 -0.83
C SER A 39 29.42 2.19 -0.36
N GLU A 40 29.97 3.39 -0.39
CA GLU A 40 31.34 3.64 0.08
C GLU A 40 31.29 4.26 1.49
N PRO A 41 31.90 3.63 2.51
CA PRO A 41 31.93 4.18 3.84
C PRO A 41 32.78 5.45 3.90
N PRO A 42 32.35 6.48 4.62
CA PRO A 42 33.14 7.70 4.80
C PRO A 42 34.40 7.43 5.63
N ARG A 43 35.45 8.22 5.39
CA ARG A 43 36.72 8.17 6.15
C ARG A 43 37.07 9.57 6.61
N ASP A 44 37.76 9.66 7.75
CA ASP A 44 38.23 10.94 8.25
C ASP A 44 39.18 11.62 7.24
N GLY A 45 38.98 12.92 7.06
CA GLY A 45 39.72 13.72 6.08
C GLY A 45 39.32 13.50 4.63
N MET A 46 38.30 12.72 4.33
CA MET A 46 37.83 12.48 2.97
C MET A 46 37.14 13.75 2.39
N VAL A 47 37.69 14.26 1.30
CA VAL A 47 37.09 15.38 0.55
C VAL A 47 36.28 14.83 -0.63
N ILE A 48 35.04 15.26 -0.74
CA ILE A 48 34.09 14.77 -1.74
C ILE A 48 33.46 15.93 -2.47
N TYR A 49 33.43 15.85 -3.80
CA TYR A 49 32.71 16.76 -4.69
C TYR A 49 31.37 16.09 -5.09
N THR A 50 30.26 16.82 -4.94
CA THR A 50 28.92 16.25 -5.16
C THR A 50 28.24 16.76 -6.43
N ASN A 51 28.73 17.85 -7.05
CA ASN A 51 28.05 18.56 -8.13
C ASN A 51 28.97 19.13 -9.22
N THR A 52 30.10 18.48 -9.50
CA THR A 52 30.98 18.90 -10.59
C THR A 52 30.28 18.78 -11.96
N PRO A 53 30.70 19.57 -12.99
CA PRO A 53 30.15 19.46 -14.33
C PRO A 53 30.21 18.03 -14.91
N ARG A 54 31.24 17.28 -14.53
CA ARG A 54 31.41 15.88 -14.90
C ARG A 54 30.35 14.97 -14.29
N LEU A 55 30.07 15.14 -13.00
CA LEU A 55 29.02 14.39 -12.29
C LEU A 55 27.63 14.73 -12.84
N MET A 56 27.37 15.99 -13.18
CA MET A 56 26.10 16.38 -13.78
C MET A 56 25.88 15.71 -15.14
N LYS A 57 26.91 15.62 -15.98
CA LYS A 57 26.86 14.84 -17.24
C LYS A 57 26.59 13.36 -17.00
N TYR A 58 27.23 12.75 -16.01
CA TYR A 58 27.03 11.32 -15.67
C TYR A 58 25.60 11.08 -15.23
N ARG A 59 25.07 11.85 -14.30
CA ARG A 59 23.69 11.73 -13.80
C ARG A 59 22.66 11.89 -14.91
N LYS A 60 22.85 12.87 -15.78
CA LYS A 60 21.98 13.07 -16.95
C LYS A 60 22.01 11.84 -17.87
N MET A 61 23.19 11.32 -18.20
CA MET A 61 23.33 10.12 -19.02
C MET A 61 22.69 8.88 -18.37
N ILE A 62 22.86 8.69 -17.08
CA ILE A 62 22.23 7.58 -16.33
C ILE A 62 20.70 7.70 -16.41
N LEU A 63 20.16 8.89 -16.23
CA LEU A 63 18.71 9.11 -16.34
C LEU A 63 18.20 8.87 -17.77
N GLU A 64 18.94 9.29 -18.80
CA GLU A 64 18.60 8.97 -20.20
C GLU A 64 18.58 7.44 -20.45
N LEU A 65 19.53 6.69 -19.90
CA LEU A 65 19.57 5.23 -20.00
C LEU A 65 18.37 4.57 -19.28
N LEU A 66 18.04 5.04 -18.08
CA LEU A 66 16.87 4.56 -17.34
C LEU A 66 15.57 4.88 -18.09
N LEU A 67 15.46 6.07 -18.66
CA LEU A 67 14.29 6.49 -19.45
C LEU A 67 14.21 5.76 -20.80
N ALA A 68 15.35 5.36 -21.40
CA ALA A 68 15.36 4.57 -22.62
C ALA A 68 14.68 3.21 -22.42
N ALA A 69 14.92 2.58 -21.24
CA ALA A 69 14.32 1.29 -20.87
C ALA A 69 12.93 1.42 -20.21
N HIS A 70 12.38 2.63 -20.11
CA HIS A 70 11.09 2.92 -19.46
C HIS A 70 10.03 3.35 -20.48
N CYS A 71 8.74 3.05 -20.23
CA CYS A 71 7.65 3.34 -21.17
C CYS A 71 7.45 4.82 -21.47
N ARG A 72 7.82 5.73 -20.60
CA ARG A 72 7.71 7.20 -20.71
C ARG A 72 6.28 7.77 -20.89
N ASP A 73 5.25 6.96 -20.66
CA ASP A 73 3.84 7.39 -20.79
C ASP A 73 3.37 8.11 -19.50
N CYS A 74 4.11 9.18 -19.15
CA CYS A 74 3.95 9.85 -17.85
C CYS A 74 2.57 10.45 -17.64
N THR A 75 1.93 10.98 -18.67
CA THR A 75 0.61 11.63 -18.58
C THR A 75 -0.51 10.66 -18.22
N THR A 76 -0.39 9.39 -18.58
CA THR A 76 -1.36 8.33 -18.29
C THR A 76 -0.90 7.41 -17.16
N CYS A 77 0.29 7.65 -16.59
CA CYS A 77 0.85 6.82 -15.55
C CYS A 77 0.20 7.09 -14.19
N ILE A 78 -0.19 6.04 -13.48
CA ILE A 78 -0.75 6.13 -12.11
C ILE A 78 0.21 6.82 -11.12
N LYS A 79 1.52 6.86 -11.40
CA LYS A 79 2.54 7.48 -10.56
C LYS A 79 2.91 8.91 -11.04
N SER A 80 2.20 9.45 -12.01
CA SER A 80 2.46 10.81 -12.53
C SER A 80 2.39 11.86 -11.42
N GLY A 81 3.36 12.78 -11.40
CA GLY A 81 3.50 13.80 -10.35
C GLY A 81 4.18 13.31 -9.05
N GLU A 82 4.18 12.00 -8.77
CA GLU A 82 4.82 11.41 -7.58
C GLU A 82 5.98 10.45 -7.94
N CYS A 83 6.33 10.35 -9.22
CA CYS A 83 7.38 9.46 -9.72
C CYS A 83 8.76 10.07 -9.49
N GLN A 84 9.62 9.39 -8.72
CA GLN A 84 10.99 9.86 -8.47
C GLN A 84 11.84 9.93 -9.74
N LEU A 85 11.65 9.00 -10.70
CA LEU A 85 12.36 9.04 -11.98
C LEU A 85 11.94 10.27 -12.78
N GLN A 86 10.66 10.61 -12.84
CA GLN A 86 10.12 11.80 -13.50
C GLN A 86 10.68 13.08 -12.86
N ALA A 87 10.64 13.17 -11.53
CA ALA A 87 11.14 14.33 -10.79
C ALA A 87 12.66 14.55 -11.01
N LEU A 88 13.45 13.47 -10.98
CA LEU A 88 14.90 13.57 -11.24
C LEU A 88 15.22 13.89 -12.70
N ALA A 89 14.48 13.34 -13.66
CA ALA A 89 14.64 13.69 -15.07
C ALA A 89 14.39 15.19 -15.32
N HIS A 90 13.32 15.73 -14.73
CA HIS A 90 13.03 17.17 -14.79
C HIS A 90 14.14 17.99 -14.11
N ARG A 91 14.53 17.64 -12.87
CA ARG A 91 15.59 18.31 -12.11
C ARG A 91 16.93 18.37 -12.87
N MET A 92 17.29 17.31 -13.61
CA MET A 92 18.54 17.22 -14.37
C MET A 92 18.42 17.75 -15.79
N GLY A 93 17.29 18.31 -16.18
CA GLY A 93 17.05 18.88 -17.50
C GLY A 93 17.17 17.87 -18.64
N VAL A 94 16.63 16.66 -18.44
CA VAL A 94 16.57 15.65 -19.50
C VAL A 94 15.36 15.96 -20.39
N THR A 95 15.63 16.50 -21.56
CA THR A 95 14.60 16.86 -22.56
C THR A 95 14.53 15.87 -23.73
N THR A 96 15.59 15.11 -23.93
CA THR A 96 15.69 14.12 -25.00
C THR A 96 16.33 12.84 -24.47
N VAL A 97 15.94 11.72 -25.03
CA VAL A 97 16.51 10.41 -24.73
C VAL A 97 17.19 9.89 -25.99
N ARG A 98 18.52 9.85 -25.97
CA ARG A 98 19.36 9.49 -27.14
C ARG A 98 19.49 8.00 -27.39
N PHE A 99 19.15 7.18 -26.39
CA PHE A 99 19.32 5.74 -26.45
C PHE A 99 18.03 5.07 -26.87
N GLU A 100 18.15 3.99 -27.66
CA GLU A 100 17.02 3.16 -28.08
C GLU A 100 16.58 2.22 -26.96
N ASN A 101 15.31 1.89 -26.94
CA ASN A 101 14.77 0.89 -26.03
C ASN A 101 15.08 -0.51 -26.55
N THR A 102 15.91 -1.26 -25.81
CA THR A 102 16.24 -2.66 -26.11
C THR A 102 15.55 -3.65 -25.16
N LYS A 103 14.70 -3.16 -24.24
CA LYS A 103 13.98 -3.98 -23.26
C LYS A 103 12.76 -4.64 -23.91
N GLU A 104 12.59 -5.93 -23.67
CA GLU A 104 11.37 -6.65 -24.05
C GLU A 104 10.15 -6.08 -23.33
N GLN A 105 9.00 -6.10 -24.01
CA GLN A 105 7.72 -5.70 -23.41
C GLN A 105 7.07 -6.92 -22.77
N TYR A 106 6.53 -6.74 -21.58
CA TYR A 106 5.88 -7.79 -20.81
C TYR A 106 4.43 -7.41 -20.51
N PRO A 107 3.51 -8.39 -20.42
CA PRO A 107 2.14 -8.13 -20.02
C PRO A 107 2.08 -7.66 -18.57
N LEU A 108 1.06 -6.85 -18.25
CA LEU A 108 0.75 -6.48 -16.88
C LEU A 108 0.21 -7.69 -16.11
N ASP A 109 0.58 -7.78 -14.84
CA ASP A 109 0.08 -8.81 -13.93
C ASP A 109 -0.96 -8.22 -12.97
N PHE A 110 -2.22 -8.50 -13.22
CA PHE A 110 -3.40 -8.12 -12.43
C PHE A 110 -3.92 -9.26 -11.54
N SER A 111 -3.17 -10.34 -11.40
CA SER A 111 -3.67 -11.55 -10.71
C SER A 111 -3.92 -11.36 -9.23
N SER A 112 -3.18 -10.43 -8.57
CA SER A 112 -3.41 -10.13 -7.15
C SER A 112 -4.56 -9.14 -6.97
N PRO A 113 -5.46 -9.35 -5.99
CA PRO A 113 -6.49 -8.38 -5.64
C PRO A 113 -5.90 -7.09 -5.04
N SER A 114 -4.66 -7.12 -4.59
CA SER A 114 -4.02 -6.04 -3.83
C SER A 114 -3.10 -5.16 -4.65
N ILE A 115 -2.31 -5.75 -5.55
CA ILE A 115 -1.30 -5.05 -6.33
C ILE A 115 -1.35 -5.43 -7.81
N VAL A 116 -0.97 -4.46 -8.66
CA VAL A 116 -0.71 -4.66 -10.09
C VAL A 116 0.78 -4.48 -10.34
N ARG A 117 1.35 -5.34 -11.16
CA ARG A 117 2.75 -5.27 -11.59
C ARG A 117 2.85 -4.93 -13.07
N ASP A 118 3.62 -3.88 -13.37
CA ASP A 118 3.97 -3.45 -14.72
C ASP A 118 5.49 -3.51 -14.91
N PRO A 119 6.03 -4.61 -15.44
CA PRO A 119 7.46 -4.76 -15.64
C PRO A 119 8.08 -3.72 -16.58
N ASN A 120 7.27 -3.10 -17.45
CA ASN A 120 7.72 -2.12 -18.42
C ASN A 120 8.10 -0.78 -17.77
N LYS A 121 7.63 -0.54 -16.55
CA LYS A 121 7.96 0.62 -15.72
C LYS A 121 9.07 0.35 -14.70
N CYS A 122 9.62 -0.88 -14.68
CA CYS A 122 10.66 -1.26 -13.73
C CYS A 122 12.04 -0.75 -14.17
N ILE A 123 12.73 -0.08 -13.25
CA ILE A 123 14.11 0.43 -13.45
C ILE A 123 15.17 -0.46 -12.79
N LEU A 124 14.81 -1.64 -12.35
CA LEU A 124 15.71 -2.64 -11.74
C LEU A 124 16.48 -2.10 -10.50
N CYS A 125 15.87 -1.23 -9.69
CA CYS A 125 16.49 -0.68 -8.48
C CYS A 125 16.63 -1.72 -7.36
N GLY A 126 15.83 -2.79 -7.36
CA GLY A 126 15.86 -3.86 -6.36
C GLY A 126 15.23 -3.51 -5.01
N ASP A 127 14.61 -2.33 -4.84
CA ASP A 127 14.01 -1.94 -3.56
C ASP A 127 12.87 -2.87 -3.17
N CYS A 128 11.99 -3.22 -4.11
CA CYS A 128 10.88 -4.14 -3.87
C CYS A 128 11.34 -5.56 -3.55
N VAL A 129 12.42 -6.04 -4.15
CA VAL A 129 13.03 -7.34 -3.85
C VAL A 129 13.55 -7.37 -2.43
N ARG A 130 14.37 -6.40 -2.04
CA ARG A 130 14.93 -6.29 -0.68
C ARG A 130 13.86 -6.05 0.37
N MET A 131 12.81 -5.28 0.04
CA MET A 131 11.67 -5.11 0.94
C MET A 131 10.95 -6.45 1.15
N CYS A 132 10.73 -7.23 0.09
CA CYS A 132 10.04 -8.50 0.17
C CYS A 132 10.87 -9.57 0.88
N ASP A 133 12.19 -9.57 0.68
CA ASP A 133 13.14 -10.50 1.28
C ASP A 133 13.56 -10.08 2.69
N ASN A 134 14.30 -8.96 2.82
CA ASN A 134 15.01 -8.63 4.05
C ASN A 134 14.05 -8.08 5.14
N VAL A 135 12.95 -7.42 4.77
CA VAL A 135 12.02 -6.81 5.72
C VAL A 135 10.80 -7.69 5.97
N GLN A 136 10.17 -8.18 4.89
CA GLN A 136 8.94 -8.98 4.99
C GLN A 136 9.20 -10.49 5.09
N SER A 137 10.40 -10.97 4.78
CA SER A 137 10.79 -12.39 4.78
C SER A 137 9.88 -13.30 3.93
N VAL A 138 9.25 -12.73 2.89
CA VAL A 138 8.27 -13.44 2.04
C VAL A 138 8.91 -14.02 0.79
N ASN A 139 9.85 -13.29 0.15
CA ASN A 139 10.57 -13.73 -1.07
C ASN A 139 9.68 -14.06 -2.27
N ALA A 140 8.56 -13.35 -2.45
CA ALA A 140 7.64 -13.62 -3.55
C ALA A 140 8.16 -13.16 -4.92
N ILE A 141 9.12 -12.22 -4.95
CA ILE A 141 9.74 -11.66 -6.17
C ILE A 141 11.24 -11.53 -6.02
N ASP A 142 11.95 -11.78 -7.11
CA ASP A 142 13.40 -11.63 -7.17
C ASP A 142 13.84 -11.26 -8.60
N PHE A 143 15.14 -11.02 -8.79
CA PHE A 143 15.72 -10.83 -10.10
C PHE A 143 15.79 -12.16 -10.86
N ALA A 144 15.33 -12.12 -12.11
CA ALA A 144 15.49 -13.20 -13.06
C ALA A 144 16.26 -12.71 -14.28
N TYR A 145 16.94 -13.63 -14.96
CA TYR A 145 17.76 -13.39 -16.15
C TYR A 145 18.92 -12.42 -15.91
N ARG A 146 19.55 -11.92 -17.00
CA ARG A 146 20.68 -10.99 -16.94
C ARG A 146 20.75 -10.11 -18.19
N GLY A 147 21.54 -9.02 -18.12
CA GLY A 147 21.70 -8.08 -19.23
C GLY A 147 20.39 -7.37 -19.57
N THR A 148 20.09 -7.21 -20.84
CA THR A 148 18.85 -6.56 -21.32
C THR A 148 17.58 -7.33 -20.99
N LYS A 149 17.70 -8.63 -20.68
CA LYS A 149 16.58 -9.49 -20.28
C LYS A 149 16.30 -9.49 -18.78
N ALA A 150 17.14 -8.80 -17.98
CA ALA A 150 16.95 -8.75 -16.53
C ALA A 150 15.54 -8.24 -16.17
N LEU A 151 14.88 -8.96 -15.26
CA LEU A 151 13.50 -8.73 -14.88
C LEU A 151 13.32 -8.97 -13.38
N VAL A 152 12.50 -8.18 -12.69
CA VAL A 152 12.02 -8.51 -11.36
C VAL A 152 10.69 -9.25 -11.51
N THR A 153 10.64 -10.50 -11.09
CA THR A 153 9.49 -11.38 -11.30
C THR A 153 9.43 -12.47 -10.23
N PRO A 154 8.27 -13.10 -10.01
CA PRO A 154 8.20 -14.37 -9.29
C PRO A 154 9.00 -15.49 -9.97
N ALA A 155 9.35 -16.51 -9.20
CA ALA A 155 10.03 -17.70 -9.72
C ALA A 155 9.26 -18.29 -10.92
N PHE A 156 10.00 -18.70 -11.95
CA PHE A 156 9.46 -19.28 -13.19
C PHE A 156 8.48 -18.38 -13.96
N ASN A 157 8.55 -17.05 -13.76
CA ASN A 157 7.63 -16.05 -14.33
C ASN A 157 6.15 -16.32 -14.03
N LYS A 158 5.85 -16.93 -12.88
CA LYS A 158 4.48 -17.12 -12.42
C LYS A 158 3.79 -15.78 -12.21
N LYS A 159 2.47 -15.79 -12.19
CA LYS A 159 1.68 -14.65 -11.71
C LYS A 159 1.89 -14.47 -10.22
N ILE A 160 1.80 -13.25 -9.73
CA ILE A 160 2.04 -12.96 -8.30
C ILE A 160 1.05 -13.69 -7.38
N ALA A 161 -0.19 -13.92 -7.83
CA ALA A 161 -1.19 -14.69 -7.07
C ALA A 161 -0.83 -16.18 -6.91
N GLU A 162 0.06 -16.71 -7.74
CA GLU A 162 0.50 -18.11 -7.71
C GLU A 162 1.71 -18.33 -6.80
N THR A 163 2.05 -17.35 -5.98
CA THR A 163 3.22 -17.34 -5.10
C THR A 163 2.80 -17.19 -3.63
N ASP A 164 3.78 -17.29 -2.74
CA ASP A 164 3.59 -17.07 -1.30
C ASP A 164 3.38 -15.58 -0.94
N CYS A 165 3.08 -14.72 -1.91
CA CYS A 165 2.82 -13.32 -1.68
C CYS A 165 1.69 -13.12 -0.67
N VAL A 166 1.98 -12.38 0.41
CA VAL A 166 1.03 -12.09 1.49
C VAL A 166 0.19 -10.83 1.25
N ASN A 167 0.25 -10.27 0.06
CA ASN A 167 -0.52 -9.08 -0.37
C ASN A 167 -0.31 -7.81 0.47
N CYS A 168 0.78 -7.71 1.27
CA CYS A 168 1.04 -6.59 2.18
C CYS A 168 1.27 -5.23 1.48
N GLY A 169 1.62 -5.21 0.19
CA GLY A 169 1.84 -4.00 -0.61
C GLY A 169 3.11 -3.21 -0.30
N GLN A 170 4.00 -3.68 0.57
CA GLN A 170 5.22 -2.95 0.94
C GLN A 170 6.18 -2.76 -0.24
N CYS A 171 6.20 -3.69 -1.17
CA CYS A 171 6.96 -3.56 -2.43
C CYS A 171 6.50 -2.34 -3.27
N ARG A 172 5.22 -1.96 -3.21
CA ARG A 172 4.68 -0.75 -3.85
C ARG A 172 5.15 0.52 -3.15
N VAL A 173 5.22 0.51 -1.82
CA VAL A 173 5.63 1.69 -1.02
C VAL A 173 7.03 2.14 -1.38
N VAL A 174 7.95 1.19 -1.54
CA VAL A 174 9.36 1.49 -1.86
C VAL A 174 9.63 1.63 -3.35
N CYS A 175 8.67 1.35 -4.24
CA CYS A 175 8.86 1.46 -5.68
C CYS A 175 8.98 2.94 -6.11
N PRO A 176 10.14 3.37 -6.66
CA PRO A 176 10.34 4.77 -7.06
C PRO A 176 9.58 5.15 -8.34
N THR A 177 9.06 4.17 -9.06
CA THR A 177 8.29 4.35 -10.31
C THR A 177 6.90 3.73 -10.19
N GLY A 178 6.15 3.67 -11.27
CA GLY A 178 4.83 3.02 -11.32
C GLY A 178 4.86 1.53 -11.66
N ALA A 179 6.00 0.83 -11.44
CA ALA A 179 6.14 -0.59 -11.76
C ALA A 179 5.30 -1.51 -10.85
N ILE A 180 5.01 -1.05 -9.64
CA ILE A 180 4.09 -1.73 -8.72
C ILE A 180 3.09 -0.69 -8.24
N SER A 181 1.80 -0.96 -8.43
CA SER A 181 0.69 -0.09 -8.03
C SER A 181 -0.36 -0.86 -7.26
N ILE A 182 -1.33 -0.16 -6.67
CA ILE A 182 -2.50 -0.80 -6.05
C ILE A 182 -3.43 -1.28 -7.16
N ASN A 183 -4.03 -2.45 -6.98
CA ASN A 183 -5.20 -2.87 -7.75
C ASN A 183 -6.41 -2.11 -7.19
N THR A 184 -6.78 -1.03 -7.89
CA THR A 184 -7.70 -0.01 -7.33
C THR A 184 -9.16 -0.39 -7.49
N ASN A 185 -9.97 -0.05 -6.48
CA ASN A 185 -11.42 -0.16 -6.51
C ASN A 185 -12.12 1.20 -6.69
N ILE A 186 -11.38 2.28 -6.95
CA ILE A 186 -11.93 3.64 -6.99
C ILE A 186 -13.06 3.77 -8.01
N GLU A 187 -12.84 3.31 -9.23
CA GLU A 187 -13.80 3.53 -10.32
C GLU A 187 -15.11 2.77 -10.06
N VAL A 188 -15.05 1.51 -9.64
CA VAL A 188 -16.25 0.73 -9.32
C VAL A 188 -17.03 1.31 -8.14
N ILE A 189 -16.35 1.91 -7.18
CA ILE A 189 -17.01 2.59 -6.06
C ILE A 189 -17.69 3.88 -6.53
N TRP A 190 -17.07 4.66 -7.42
CA TRP A 190 -17.73 5.82 -8.03
C TRP A 190 -19.03 5.44 -8.76
N ASP A 191 -19.04 4.30 -9.45
CA ASP A 191 -20.25 3.81 -10.13
C ASP A 191 -21.37 3.51 -9.12
N PHE A 192 -21.05 2.90 -7.97
CA PHE A 192 -22.05 2.65 -6.91
C PHE A 192 -22.53 3.92 -6.22
N LEU A 193 -21.64 4.88 -5.97
CA LEU A 193 -22.01 6.17 -5.39
C LEU A 193 -22.94 6.97 -6.31
N ALA A 194 -22.87 6.76 -7.62
CA ALA A 194 -23.75 7.40 -8.60
C ALA A 194 -25.10 6.67 -8.78
N ASP A 195 -25.21 5.39 -8.35
CA ASP A 195 -26.42 4.60 -8.50
C ASP A 195 -27.43 4.86 -7.38
N LYS A 196 -28.55 5.47 -7.72
CA LYS A 196 -29.65 5.79 -6.79
C LYS A 196 -30.32 4.56 -6.14
N ASN A 197 -30.18 3.38 -6.73
CA ASN A 197 -30.75 2.13 -6.22
C ASN A 197 -29.78 1.41 -5.27
N THR A 198 -28.60 1.96 -5.06
CA THR A 198 -27.58 1.44 -4.15
C THR A 198 -27.46 2.32 -2.92
N LYS A 199 -27.29 1.71 -1.76
CA LYS A 199 -26.92 2.37 -0.50
C LYS A 199 -25.48 1.95 -0.20
N VAL A 200 -24.56 2.91 -0.21
CA VAL A 200 -23.13 2.66 -0.01
C VAL A 200 -22.74 3.03 1.41
N ILE A 201 -22.23 2.06 2.14
CA ILE A 201 -21.88 2.19 3.56
C ILE A 201 -20.35 2.06 3.70
N ALA A 202 -19.74 3.01 4.40
CA ALA A 202 -18.31 2.98 4.70
C ALA A 202 -18.04 2.62 6.16
N GLN A 203 -16.95 1.88 6.41
CA GLN A 203 -16.31 1.75 7.72
C GLN A 203 -14.86 2.22 7.66
N ILE A 204 -14.41 3.00 8.63
CA ILE A 204 -13.08 3.62 8.66
C ILE A 204 -12.23 2.99 9.76
N ALA A 205 -11.05 2.45 9.38
CA ALA A 205 -10.10 1.93 10.36
C ALA A 205 -9.41 3.04 11.17
N PRO A 206 -9.07 2.79 12.46
CA PRO A 206 -8.41 3.77 13.33
C PRO A 206 -7.14 4.40 12.75
N ALA A 207 -6.28 3.61 12.08
CA ALA A 207 -5.05 4.13 11.48
C ALA A 207 -5.28 5.10 10.32
N VAL A 208 -6.43 5.01 9.62
CA VAL A 208 -6.75 5.91 8.50
C VAL A 208 -7.00 7.33 9.00
N ARG A 209 -7.72 7.48 10.13
CA ARG A 209 -8.07 8.79 10.69
C ARG A 209 -6.89 9.62 11.19
N VAL A 210 -5.74 8.99 11.45
CA VAL A 210 -4.52 9.69 11.86
C VAL A 210 -3.49 9.84 10.74
N ALA A 211 -3.73 9.23 9.57
CA ALA A 211 -2.81 9.26 8.43
C ALA A 211 -3.24 10.19 7.29
N VAL A 212 -4.55 10.39 7.09
CA VAL A 212 -5.06 11.14 5.93
C VAL A 212 -4.69 12.62 6.02
N GLY A 213 -4.76 13.23 7.21
CA GLY A 213 -4.48 14.66 7.44
C GLY A 213 -3.12 15.10 6.94
N ASP A 214 -2.09 14.26 7.09
CA ASP A 214 -0.72 14.53 6.64
C ASP A 214 -0.64 14.92 5.15
N GLN A 215 -1.52 14.35 4.33
CA GLN A 215 -1.53 14.56 2.87
C GLN A 215 -2.26 15.85 2.45
N PHE A 216 -2.91 16.51 3.38
CA PHE A 216 -3.65 17.77 3.20
C PHE A 216 -3.08 18.92 4.05
N GLY A 217 -1.84 18.77 4.52
CA GLY A 217 -1.11 19.82 5.26
C GLY A 217 -1.54 20.01 6.71
N LEU A 218 -2.33 19.11 7.27
CA LEU A 218 -2.68 19.10 8.68
C LEU A 218 -1.53 18.55 9.53
N PRO A 219 -1.50 18.81 10.84
CA PRO A 219 -0.47 18.29 11.73
C PRO A 219 -0.38 16.76 11.66
N ARG A 220 0.84 16.22 11.70
CA ARG A 220 1.06 14.77 11.64
C ARG A 220 0.40 14.05 12.80
N GLY A 221 -0.35 12.99 12.48
CA GLY A 221 -1.04 12.18 13.47
C GLY A 221 -2.29 12.83 14.06
N GLU A 222 -2.74 13.98 13.53
CA GLU A 222 -4.01 14.57 13.93
C GLU A 222 -5.16 13.62 13.62
N ASN A 223 -6.05 13.42 14.59
CA ASN A 223 -7.25 12.64 14.39
C ASN A 223 -8.28 13.46 13.59
N VAL A 224 -8.44 13.12 12.32
CA VAL A 224 -9.33 13.79 11.37
C VAL A 224 -10.64 13.03 11.13
N MET A 225 -11.07 12.16 12.07
CA MET A 225 -12.26 11.31 11.88
C MET A 225 -13.48 12.12 11.44
N GLY A 226 -13.80 13.23 12.13
CA GLY A 226 -14.97 14.03 11.78
C GLY A 226 -14.90 14.69 10.40
N LYS A 227 -13.70 15.05 9.92
CA LYS A 227 -13.50 15.53 8.55
C LYS A 227 -13.63 14.39 7.53
N LEU A 228 -13.22 13.16 7.90
CA LEU A 228 -13.40 11.98 7.06
C LEU A 228 -14.86 11.62 6.88
N VAL A 229 -15.67 11.69 7.94
CA VAL A 229 -17.12 11.49 7.87
C VAL A 229 -17.73 12.50 6.91
N ASN A 230 -17.45 13.80 7.10
CA ASN A 230 -17.97 14.88 6.25
C ASN A 230 -17.58 14.68 4.77
N VAL A 231 -16.30 14.37 4.48
CA VAL A 231 -15.89 14.19 3.08
C VAL A 231 -16.54 12.96 2.45
N LEU A 232 -16.73 11.87 3.18
CA LEU A 232 -17.36 10.66 2.64
C LEU A 232 -18.83 10.90 2.33
N HIS A 233 -19.59 11.59 3.20
CA HIS A 233 -20.96 12.01 2.88
C HIS A 233 -21.00 12.91 1.65
N ARG A 234 -20.08 13.86 1.50
CA ARG A 234 -19.98 14.70 0.29
C ARG A 234 -19.58 13.92 -0.97
N LEU A 235 -18.85 12.83 -0.84
CA LEU A 235 -18.55 11.91 -1.95
C LEU A 235 -19.75 11.05 -2.34
N GLY A 236 -20.78 10.97 -1.50
CA GLY A 236 -22.02 10.26 -1.76
C GLY A 236 -22.20 8.96 -0.97
N PHE A 237 -21.35 8.67 0.02
CA PHE A 237 -21.61 7.56 0.94
C PHE A 237 -22.84 7.88 1.79
N ASP A 238 -23.77 6.93 1.89
CA ASP A 238 -25.02 7.10 2.62
C ASP A 238 -24.82 7.06 4.14
N GLU A 239 -23.88 6.23 4.62
CA GLU A 239 -23.54 6.10 6.04
C GLU A 239 -22.06 5.80 6.24
N VAL A 240 -21.47 6.33 7.32
CA VAL A 240 -20.06 6.26 7.64
C VAL A 240 -19.84 5.87 9.09
N TYR A 241 -19.22 4.70 9.31
CA TYR A 241 -19.02 4.10 10.61
C TYR A 241 -17.54 4.05 11.03
N ASP A 242 -17.30 3.95 12.32
CA ASP A 242 -15.98 3.66 12.89
C ASP A 242 -15.78 2.15 13.08
N THR A 243 -14.74 1.59 12.48
CA THR A 243 -14.39 0.16 12.63
C THR A 243 -14.05 -0.22 14.10
N SER A 244 -13.84 0.77 14.98
CA SER A 244 -13.63 0.53 16.43
C SER A 244 -14.75 -0.29 17.04
N TYR A 245 -15.99 -0.18 16.57
CA TYR A 245 -17.08 -1.05 16.99
C TYR A 245 -16.79 -2.54 16.69
N GLY A 246 -16.29 -2.84 15.49
CA GLY A 246 -15.86 -4.20 15.13
C GLY A 246 -14.68 -4.69 15.95
N ALA A 247 -13.79 -3.76 16.36
CA ALA A 247 -12.67 -4.09 17.23
C ALA A 247 -13.11 -4.44 18.64
N ASP A 248 -14.12 -3.77 19.19
CA ASP A 248 -14.73 -4.12 20.49
C ASP A 248 -15.31 -5.54 20.45
N LEU A 249 -16.02 -5.90 19.38
CA LEU A 249 -16.50 -7.28 19.18
C LEU A 249 -15.35 -8.29 19.13
N THR A 250 -14.28 -7.97 18.38
CA THR A 250 -13.12 -8.86 18.30
C THR A 250 -12.46 -9.06 19.67
N VAL A 251 -12.34 -8.00 20.48
CA VAL A 251 -11.75 -8.10 21.84
C VAL A 251 -12.56 -9.03 22.71
N ILE A 252 -13.89 -8.96 22.65
CA ILE A 252 -14.78 -9.86 23.45
C ILE A 252 -14.56 -11.32 23.04
N GLU A 253 -14.71 -11.61 21.76
CA GLU A 253 -14.60 -12.97 21.22
C GLU A 253 -13.19 -13.57 21.39
N GLU A 254 -12.12 -12.82 21.11
CA GLU A 254 -10.74 -13.30 21.31
C GLU A 254 -10.41 -13.48 22.79
N SER A 255 -11.00 -12.69 23.69
CA SER A 255 -10.80 -12.86 25.13
C SER A 255 -11.45 -14.15 25.62
N GLU A 256 -12.64 -14.48 25.15
CA GLU A 256 -13.31 -15.76 25.45
C GLU A 256 -12.48 -16.93 24.91
N GLU A 257 -12.05 -16.89 23.65
CA GLU A 257 -11.19 -17.89 23.06
C GLU A 257 -9.87 -18.07 23.85
N LEU A 258 -9.25 -16.97 24.30
CA LEU A 258 -8.04 -17.04 25.13
C LEU A 258 -8.29 -17.75 26.44
N LEU A 259 -9.39 -17.44 27.13
CA LEU A 259 -9.76 -18.09 28.42
C LEU A 259 -10.01 -19.59 28.24
N GLU A 260 -10.69 -20.02 27.18
CA GLU A 260 -10.91 -21.41 26.83
C GLU A 260 -9.57 -22.15 26.58
N ARG A 261 -8.66 -21.55 25.80
CA ARG A 261 -7.32 -22.10 25.52
C ARG A 261 -6.46 -22.19 26.77
N LEU A 262 -6.55 -21.20 27.67
CA LEU A 262 -5.86 -21.24 28.97
C LEU A 262 -6.42 -22.35 29.87
N ALA A 263 -7.73 -22.58 29.86
CA ALA A 263 -8.37 -23.65 30.65
C ALA A 263 -8.03 -25.04 30.12
N SER A 264 -7.96 -25.22 28.81
CA SER A 264 -7.60 -26.50 28.18
C SER A 264 -6.09 -26.76 28.13
N GLY A 265 -5.26 -25.70 28.15
CA GLY A 265 -3.80 -25.78 27.94
C GLY A 265 -3.42 -26.09 26.49
N GLU A 266 -4.34 -25.97 25.52
CA GLU A 266 -4.11 -26.30 24.12
C GLU A 266 -3.93 -25.04 23.25
N ASN A 267 -3.21 -25.17 22.13
CA ASN A 267 -3.02 -24.15 21.09
C ASN A 267 -2.51 -22.80 21.63
N LEU A 268 -1.64 -22.84 22.64
CA LEU A 268 -0.93 -21.67 23.19
C LEU A 268 0.50 -21.63 22.66
N PRO A 269 1.07 -20.39 22.45
CA PRO A 269 0.42 -19.10 22.61
C PRO A 269 -0.67 -18.85 21.57
N LEU A 270 -1.67 -18.04 21.92
CA LEU A 270 -2.66 -17.52 20.98
C LEU A 270 -2.03 -16.37 20.15
N PHE A 271 -2.14 -16.43 18.83
CA PHE A 271 -1.78 -15.33 17.93
C PHE A 271 -3.03 -14.70 17.35
N THR A 272 -3.16 -13.38 17.44
CA THR A 272 -4.30 -12.67 16.84
C THR A 272 -4.32 -12.81 15.31
N SER A 273 -5.50 -12.82 14.71
CA SER A 273 -5.73 -13.04 13.27
C SER A 273 -6.20 -11.78 12.53
N CYS A 274 -6.18 -10.60 13.16
CA CYS A 274 -6.67 -9.37 12.57
C CYS A 274 -5.82 -8.86 11.38
N CYS A 275 -4.57 -9.33 11.22
CA CYS A 275 -3.70 -8.98 10.10
C CYS A 275 -3.69 -10.10 9.03
N PRO A 276 -4.36 -9.94 7.87
CA PRO A 276 -4.43 -10.99 6.86
C PRO A 276 -3.07 -11.32 6.24
N ALA A 277 -2.14 -10.37 6.19
CA ALA A 277 -0.78 -10.63 5.72
C ALA A 277 -0.02 -11.55 6.68
N TRP A 278 -0.21 -11.38 8.00
CA TRP A 278 0.34 -12.26 9.03
C TRP A 278 -0.28 -13.65 8.94
N VAL A 279 -1.58 -13.75 8.84
CA VAL A 279 -2.30 -15.03 8.73
C VAL A 279 -1.75 -15.82 7.54
N LYS A 280 -1.70 -15.22 6.36
CA LYS A 280 -1.19 -15.86 5.15
C LYS A 280 0.31 -16.20 5.25
N PHE A 281 1.10 -15.36 5.91
CA PHE A 281 2.50 -15.65 6.17
C PHE A 281 2.67 -16.88 7.09
N CYS A 282 1.86 -16.97 8.15
CA CYS A 282 1.84 -18.09 9.05
C CYS A 282 1.44 -19.39 8.32
N GLU A 283 0.36 -19.35 7.55
CA GLU A 283 -0.12 -20.50 6.76
C GLU A 283 0.96 -21.00 5.78
N ASN A 284 1.68 -20.10 5.12
CA ASN A 284 2.69 -20.44 4.11
C ASN A 284 4.02 -20.92 4.73
N ARG A 285 4.48 -20.31 5.83
CA ARG A 285 5.82 -20.52 6.38
C ARG A 285 5.83 -21.34 7.67
N TYR A 286 4.75 -21.31 8.42
CA TYR A 286 4.64 -21.95 9.73
C TYR A 286 3.30 -22.69 9.89
N PRO A 287 2.98 -23.65 8.98
CA PRO A 287 1.68 -24.33 8.98
C PRO A 287 1.37 -25.01 10.32
N ASP A 288 2.39 -25.48 11.05
CA ASP A 288 2.23 -26.07 12.38
C ASP A 288 1.71 -25.07 13.43
N LEU A 289 1.93 -23.77 13.22
CA LEU A 289 1.43 -22.70 14.08
C LEU A 289 0.06 -22.18 13.64
N ALA A 290 -0.49 -22.63 12.53
CA ALA A 290 -1.81 -22.19 12.07
C ALA A 290 -2.90 -22.46 13.11
N LYS A 291 -2.80 -23.56 13.87
CA LYS A 291 -3.70 -23.88 14.98
C LYS A 291 -3.63 -22.90 16.16
N ASN A 292 -2.55 -22.14 16.25
CA ASN A 292 -2.35 -21.12 17.28
C ASN A 292 -2.93 -19.75 16.88
N LEU A 293 -3.31 -19.57 15.61
CA LEU A 293 -4.03 -18.36 15.19
C LEU A 293 -5.41 -18.33 15.85
N SER A 294 -5.88 -17.14 16.20
CA SER A 294 -7.24 -16.93 16.65
C SER A 294 -8.22 -17.33 15.56
N THR A 295 -9.30 -17.97 15.94
CA THR A 295 -10.42 -18.32 15.07
C THR A 295 -11.34 -17.12 14.82
N CYS A 296 -11.15 -16.02 15.56
CA CYS A 296 -11.92 -14.81 15.43
C CYS A 296 -11.67 -14.11 14.09
N ARG A 297 -12.72 -13.57 13.51
CA ARG A 297 -12.62 -12.69 12.35
C ARG A 297 -11.98 -11.36 12.74
N SER A 298 -11.33 -10.70 11.77
CA SER A 298 -10.78 -9.37 12.00
C SER A 298 -11.88 -8.34 12.29
N PRO A 299 -11.58 -7.21 12.99
CA PRO A 299 -12.52 -6.11 13.20
C PRO A 299 -13.27 -5.67 11.94
N GLN A 300 -12.56 -5.62 10.81
CA GLN A 300 -13.15 -5.33 9.51
C GLN A 300 -14.26 -6.32 9.16
N GLN A 301 -14.00 -7.62 9.31
CA GLN A 301 -14.92 -8.68 8.93
C GLN A 301 -16.08 -8.83 9.93
N MET A 302 -15.81 -8.71 11.21
CA MET A 302 -16.85 -8.72 12.23
C MET A 302 -17.86 -7.61 12.01
N PHE A 303 -17.36 -6.39 11.79
CA PHE A 303 -18.26 -5.26 11.56
C PHE A 303 -18.97 -5.36 10.20
N GLY A 304 -18.31 -5.88 9.17
CA GLY A 304 -18.94 -6.18 7.88
C GLY A 304 -20.12 -7.14 8.02
N ALA A 305 -19.97 -8.21 8.81
CA ALA A 305 -21.04 -9.16 9.09
C ALA A 305 -22.23 -8.50 9.83
N VAL A 306 -21.95 -7.65 10.82
CA VAL A 306 -22.98 -6.91 11.56
C VAL A 306 -23.72 -5.94 10.64
N ILE A 307 -23.02 -5.17 9.82
CA ILE A 307 -23.62 -4.26 8.81
C ILE A 307 -24.51 -5.06 7.86
N ARG A 308 -24.02 -6.18 7.34
CA ARG A 308 -24.77 -7.04 6.42
C ARG A 308 -26.05 -7.59 7.06
N GLU A 309 -25.98 -8.03 8.30
CA GLU A 309 -27.14 -8.54 9.04
C GLU A 309 -28.17 -7.43 9.35
N TYR A 310 -27.69 -6.26 9.80
CA TYR A 310 -28.54 -5.12 10.12
C TYR A 310 -29.37 -4.62 8.92
N TYR A 311 -28.75 -4.56 7.74
CA TYR A 311 -29.40 -4.10 6.51
C TYR A 311 -30.10 -5.19 5.71
N LYS A 312 -30.25 -6.40 6.24
CA LYS A 312 -31.17 -7.40 5.69
C LYS A 312 -32.63 -6.93 5.79
N ASP A 313 -32.93 -6.10 6.78
CA ASP A 313 -34.24 -5.53 7.02
C ASP A 313 -34.56 -4.52 5.91
N PRO A 314 -35.67 -4.76 5.14
CA PRO A 314 -36.08 -3.84 4.07
C PRO A 314 -36.41 -2.43 4.54
N GLU A 315 -36.85 -2.25 5.79
CA GLU A 315 -37.10 -0.92 6.36
C GLU A 315 -35.81 -0.13 6.54
N LYS A 316 -34.71 -0.82 6.92
CA LYS A 316 -33.39 -0.19 7.15
C LYS A 316 -32.63 0.06 5.87
N ASN A 317 -32.75 -0.82 4.87
CA ASN A 317 -32.07 -0.64 3.59
C ASN A 317 -32.82 0.24 2.59
N GLY A 318 -34.12 0.60 2.91
CA GLY A 318 -34.96 1.41 2.04
C GLY A 318 -35.27 0.74 0.70
N GLY A 319 -35.23 -0.58 0.62
CA GLY A 319 -35.40 -1.34 -0.62
C GLY A 319 -34.21 -1.25 -1.59
N LYS A 320 -33.11 -0.65 -1.15
CA LYS A 320 -31.88 -0.50 -1.97
C LYS A 320 -30.92 -1.69 -1.82
N ARG A 321 -30.08 -1.89 -2.83
CA ARG A 321 -28.92 -2.78 -2.74
C ARG A 321 -27.90 -2.18 -1.76
N ILE A 322 -27.40 -2.98 -0.82
CA ILE A 322 -26.32 -2.56 0.09
C ILE A 322 -24.98 -2.89 -0.53
N VAL A 323 -24.07 -1.91 -0.53
CA VAL A 323 -22.65 -2.07 -0.86
C VAL A 323 -21.82 -1.62 0.35
N SER A 324 -21.12 -2.57 0.95
CA SER A 324 -20.24 -2.34 2.10
C SER A 324 -18.81 -2.07 1.63
N VAL A 325 -18.25 -0.92 2.02
CA VAL A 325 -16.89 -0.50 1.67
C VAL A 325 -16.09 -0.31 2.96
N SER A 326 -14.96 -0.98 3.09
CA SER A 326 -14.07 -0.74 4.20
C SER A 326 -12.85 0.12 3.77
N ILE A 327 -12.52 1.12 4.58
CA ILE A 327 -11.40 2.03 4.34
C ILE A 327 -10.27 1.64 5.30
N MET A 328 -9.21 1.05 4.75
CA MET A 328 -8.19 0.33 5.51
C MET A 328 -6.77 0.81 5.19
N PRO A 329 -5.82 0.74 6.12
CA PRO A 329 -4.44 1.16 5.86
C PRO A 329 -3.61 0.15 5.07
N CYS A 330 -4.13 -1.04 4.80
CA CYS A 330 -3.39 -2.19 4.28
C CYS A 330 -4.01 -2.77 3.02
N THR A 331 -3.20 -3.06 2.00
CA THR A 331 -3.67 -3.70 0.75
C THR A 331 -4.05 -5.18 0.95
N ALA A 332 -3.52 -5.86 1.97
CA ALA A 332 -3.88 -7.25 2.26
C ALA A 332 -5.35 -7.42 2.67
N LYS A 333 -6.00 -6.35 3.15
CA LYS A 333 -7.45 -6.33 3.42
C LYS A 333 -8.31 -6.57 2.18
N LYS A 334 -7.78 -6.27 0.98
CA LYS A 334 -8.44 -6.60 -0.30
C LYS A 334 -8.47 -8.11 -0.58
N GLU A 335 -7.48 -8.84 -0.10
CA GLU A 335 -7.45 -10.30 -0.22
C GLU A 335 -8.27 -10.95 0.89
N GLU A 336 -8.26 -10.39 2.09
CA GLU A 336 -9.03 -10.89 3.23
C GLU A 336 -10.53 -11.03 2.92
N ILE A 337 -11.12 -10.06 2.24
CA ILE A 337 -12.55 -10.10 1.90
C ILE A 337 -12.91 -11.24 0.91
N LEU A 338 -11.92 -11.79 0.20
CA LEU A 338 -12.12 -12.87 -0.76
C LEU A 338 -11.96 -14.27 -0.14
N ARG A 339 -11.52 -14.35 1.12
CA ARG A 339 -11.35 -15.63 1.81
C ARG A 339 -12.72 -16.24 2.14
N PRO A 340 -12.86 -17.57 2.06
CA PRO A 340 -14.13 -18.24 2.34
C PRO A 340 -14.72 -17.92 3.72
N GLU A 341 -13.86 -17.80 4.74
CA GLU A 341 -14.24 -17.45 6.11
C GLU A 341 -14.74 -16.02 6.27
N SER A 342 -14.52 -15.14 5.28
CA SER A 342 -15.00 -13.75 5.22
C SER A 342 -16.39 -13.61 4.62
N SER A 343 -17.16 -14.67 4.63
CA SER A 343 -18.53 -14.70 4.09
C SER A 343 -19.52 -15.25 5.11
N THR A 344 -20.74 -14.70 5.09
CA THR A 344 -21.86 -15.17 5.88
C THR A 344 -22.95 -15.68 4.92
N ASN A 345 -23.39 -16.94 5.13
CA ASN A 345 -24.37 -17.60 4.24
C ASN A 345 -23.98 -17.58 2.74
N GLY A 346 -22.67 -17.73 2.44
CA GLY A 346 -22.15 -17.76 1.08
C GLY A 346 -22.07 -16.40 0.37
N LYS A 347 -22.30 -15.30 1.11
CA LYS A 347 -22.14 -13.93 0.61
C LYS A 347 -21.02 -13.24 1.36
N GLN A 348 -20.15 -12.54 0.65
CA GLN A 348 -19.11 -11.72 1.25
C GLN A 348 -19.72 -10.65 2.15
N ASP A 349 -19.16 -10.46 3.33
CA ASP A 349 -19.65 -9.48 4.31
C ASP A 349 -19.24 -8.05 3.92
N ILE A 350 -18.13 -7.91 3.21
CA ILE A 350 -17.64 -6.63 2.66
C ILE A 350 -17.48 -6.78 1.16
N ASP A 351 -18.00 -5.82 0.39
CA ASP A 351 -17.94 -5.87 -1.07
C ASP A 351 -16.61 -5.32 -1.60
N TYR A 352 -16.10 -4.21 -1.02
CA TYR A 352 -14.88 -3.55 -1.50
C TYR A 352 -14.02 -3.00 -0.36
N VAL A 353 -12.73 -2.89 -0.65
CA VAL A 353 -11.75 -2.25 0.25
C VAL A 353 -11.09 -1.09 -0.48
N LEU A 354 -11.14 0.10 0.12
CA LEU A 354 -10.30 1.24 -0.24
C LEU A 354 -9.12 1.33 0.71
N THR A 355 -7.93 1.50 0.17
CA THR A 355 -6.77 1.86 1.00
C THR A 355 -6.77 3.36 1.32
N THR A 356 -6.04 3.77 2.36
CA THR A 356 -5.83 5.18 2.70
C THR A 356 -5.40 6.01 1.48
N THR A 357 -4.50 5.49 0.65
CA THR A 357 -4.03 6.19 -0.55
C THR A 357 -5.06 6.27 -1.66
N GLU A 358 -5.94 5.29 -1.78
CA GLU A 358 -7.08 5.34 -2.71
C GLU A 358 -8.09 6.40 -2.25
N LEU A 359 -8.43 6.45 -0.96
CA LEU A 359 -9.31 7.48 -0.41
C LEU A 359 -8.74 8.89 -0.64
N ILE A 360 -7.45 9.11 -0.35
CA ILE A 360 -6.78 10.40 -0.63
C ILE A 360 -6.91 10.77 -2.11
N THR A 361 -6.76 9.79 -3.00
CA THR A 361 -6.92 10.00 -4.44
C THR A 361 -8.36 10.38 -4.81
N MET A 362 -9.37 9.74 -4.21
CA MET A 362 -10.78 10.09 -4.40
C MET A 362 -11.07 11.52 -3.94
N ILE A 363 -10.59 11.92 -2.76
CA ILE A 363 -10.75 13.27 -2.22
C ILE A 363 -10.10 14.31 -3.15
N ARG A 364 -8.87 14.05 -3.63
CA ARG A 364 -8.18 14.95 -4.58
C ARG A 364 -8.93 15.05 -5.91
N LYS A 365 -9.42 13.93 -6.45
CA LYS A 365 -10.21 13.92 -7.70
C LYS A 365 -11.54 14.67 -7.58
N SER A 366 -12.17 14.66 -6.41
CA SER A 366 -13.44 15.38 -6.18
C SER A 366 -13.29 16.91 -6.11
N GLY A 367 -12.06 17.41 -5.91
CA GLY A 367 -11.80 18.84 -5.74
C GLY A 367 -12.22 19.41 -4.38
N ILE A 368 -12.62 18.58 -3.44
CA ILE A 368 -12.97 18.98 -2.07
C ILE A 368 -11.72 19.42 -1.33
N ARG A 369 -11.75 20.59 -0.71
CA ARG A 369 -10.68 21.10 0.16
C ARG A 369 -10.81 20.49 1.54
N PHE A 370 -10.14 19.37 1.76
CA PHE A 370 -10.25 18.56 2.97
C PHE A 370 -9.89 19.34 4.25
N GLU A 371 -8.88 20.21 4.17
CA GLU A 371 -8.39 21.03 5.28
C GLU A 371 -9.47 21.97 5.85
N ASN A 372 -10.43 22.40 5.02
CA ASN A 372 -11.48 23.36 5.37
C ASN A 372 -12.81 22.71 5.80
N LEU A 373 -12.88 21.38 5.85
CA LEU A 373 -14.09 20.68 6.22
C LEU A 373 -14.41 20.86 7.72
N GLU A 374 -15.69 21.02 8.00
CA GLU A 374 -16.22 20.96 9.37
C GLU A 374 -16.19 19.53 9.90
N ILE A 375 -16.15 19.39 11.22
CA ILE A 375 -16.21 18.10 11.90
C ILE A 375 -17.66 17.62 11.93
N GLU A 376 -17.90 16.40 11.49
CA GLU A 376 -19.19 15.72 11.51
C GLU A 376 -19.08 14.43 12.34
N ALA A 377 -20.13 14.07 13.06
CA ALA A 377 -20.17 12.83 13.83
C ALA A 377 -20.37 11.63 12.89
N SER A 378 -19.75 10.49 13.22
CA SER A 378 -20.03 9.23 12.52
C SER A 378 -21.48 8.78 12.78
N ASP A 379 -22.05 8.10 11.81
CA ASP A 379 -23.35 7.46 11.98
C ASP A 379 -23.26 6.35 13.02
N MET A 380 -24.33 6.17 13.80
CA MET A 380 -24.30 5.28 14.97
C MET A 380 -25.58 4.46 15.14
N PRO A 381 -25.88 3.53 14.21
CA PRO A 381 -27.05 2.65 14.39
C PRO A 381 -26.86 1.56 15.47
N PHE A 382 -25.62 1.30 15.88
CA PHE A 382 -25.26 0.19 16.78
C PHE A 382 -24.83 0.64 18.19
N GLY A 383 -24.88 1.95 18.50
CA GLY A 383 -24.35 2.50 19.73
C GLY A 383 -22.87 2.85 19.66
N ILE A 384 -22.31 3.34 20.78
CA ILE A 384 -20.93 3.80 20.85
C ILE A 384 -20.00 2.60 21.09
N GLY A 385 -19.14 2.27 20.14
CA GLY A 385 -17.96 1.46 20.37
C GLY A 385 -16.91 2.31 21.09
N SER A 386 -16.36 1.84 22.19
CA SER A 386 -15.47 2.67 23.02
C SER A 386 -14.14 2.03 23.37
N GLY A 387 -14.07 0.70 23.45
CA GLY A 387 -12.93 0.00 24.06
C GLY A 387 -11.68 0.00 23.22
N ALA A 388 -11.78 -0.43 21.98
CA ALA A 388 -10.63 -0.53 21.07
C ALA A 388 -10.25 0.79 20.38
N GLY A 389 -11.04 1.85 20.55
CA GLY A 389 -10.71 3.19 20.07
C GLY A 389 -9.71 3.93 20.96
N VAL A 390 -9.37 3.37 22.12
CA VAL A 390 -8.46 3.96 23.13
C VAL A 390 -7.05 3.33 23.05
N ILE A 391 -6.89 2.22 22.34
CA ILE A 391 -5.60 1.55 22.14
C ILE A 391 -4.99 2.02 20.79
#